data_2a9e2b322d0b4654c3283dcdcb731c0e
#
_entry.id   2a9e2b322d0b4654c3283dcdcb731c0e
#
_cell.length_a   1.000
_cell.length_b   1.000
_cell.length_c   1.000
_cell.angle_alpha   90.00
_cell.angle_beta   90.00
_cell.angle_gamma   90.00
#
_symmetry.space_group_name_H-M   'P 1'
#
loop_
_entity.id
_entity.type
_entity.pdbx_description
1 polymer ?
#
loop_
_entity_poly.entity_id
_entity_poly.type
_entity_poly.pdbx_seq_one_letter_code
_entity_poly.pdbx_strand_id
1 'polypeptide(L)'
;MMVKKMLTMIVTSVLITLGVAVLLVVTDPIKMRPPIESLDFDAALGQDLNCLPETQSVMMRDGNAIAVRRYGAGGVEKPLLIMVQGSGWHGMQFHGLAKGLAAQADVVVPDLCGHGVTPLRRGDIDYINQFEDDLADLIKATAQRNQKVVMLGHSSGGGLVVRFAGEKHC
;
A
#
# COMPACT_ATOMS: atom_id res chain seq x y z
N MET A 1 -45.91 -18.52 -34.28
CA MET A 1 -46.00 -19.49 -33.16
C MET A 1 -44.63 -19.78 -32.55
N MET A 2 -43.58 -19.95 -33.35
CA MET A 2 -42.20 -20.30 -32.92
C MET A 2 -41.55 -19.19 -32.05
N VAL A 3 -41.63 -17.91 -32.45
CA VAL A 3 -41.06 -16.76 -31.71
C VAL A 3 -41.65 -16.63 -30.31
N LYS A 4 -42.97 -16.79 -30.15
CA LYS A 4 -43.61 -16.76 -28.81
C LYS A 4 -43.08 -17.87 -27.90
N LYS A 5 -42.92 -19.10 -28.41
CA LYS A 5 -42.36 -20.23 -27.64
C LYS A 5 -40.92 -19.94 -27.21
N MET A 6 -40.11 -19.41 -28.11
CA MET A 6 -38.71 -19.08 -27.84
C MET A 6 -38.60 -17.96 -26.77
N LEU A 7 -39.42 -16.92 -26.89
CA LEU A 7 -39.46 -15.84 -25.89
C LEU A 7 -39.90 -16.37 -24.52
N THR A 8 -40.93 -17.23 -24.48
CA THR A 8 -41.36 -17.86 -23.22
C THR A 8 -40.24 -18.66 -22.57
N MET A 9 -39.51 -19.46 -23.36
CA MET A 9 -38.38 -20.26 -22.86
C MET A 9 -37.27 -19.37 -22.29
N ILE A 10 -36.93 -18.29 -22.97
CA ILE A 10 -35.91 -17.32 -22.49
C ILE A 10 -36.36 -16.68 -21.17
N VAL A 11 -37.59 -16.17 -21.10
CA VAL A 11 -38.13 -15.56 -19.89
C VAL A 11 -38.16 -16.54 -18.72
N THR A 12 -38.61 -17.78 -18.99
CA THR A 12 -38.65 -18.83 -17.95
C THR A 12 -37.24 -19.16 -17.44
N SER A 13 -36.27 -19.29 -18.35
CA SER A 13 -34.87 -19.57 -18.00
C SER A 13 -34.29 -18.43 -17.12
N VAL A 14 -34.52 -17.18 -17.48
CA VAL A 14 -34.08 -16.01 -16.69
C VAL A 14 -34.72 -16.01 -15.30
N LEU A 15 -36.03 -16.27 -15.20
CA LEU A 15 -36.73 -16.32 -13.91
C LEU A 15 -36.22 -17.47 -13.02
N ILE A 16 -35.95 -18.64 -13.60
CA ILE A 16 -35.37 -19.77 -12.84
C ILE A 16 -33.98 -19.40 -12.35
N THR A 17 -33.11 -18.82 -13.20
CA THR A 17 -31.76 -18.43 -12.82
C THR A 17 -31.77 -17.38 -11.70
N LEU A 18 -32.62 -16.39 -11.80
CA LEU A 18 -32.82 -15.38 -10.75
C LEU A 18 -33.34 -16.00 -9.45
N GLY A 19 -34.30 -16.91 -9.54
CA GLY A 19 -34.83 -17.62 -8.38
C GLY A 19 -33.77 -18.46 -7.66
N VAL A 20 -32.93 -19.17 -8.41
CA VAL A 20 -31.81 -19.94 -7.86
C VAL A 20 -30.78 -19.01 -7.23
N ALA A 21 -30.44 -17.89 -7.87
CA ALA A 21 -29.48 -16.93 -7.33
C ALA A 21 -29.98 -16.33 -6.00
N VAL A 22 -31.25 -15.94 -5.94
CA VAL A 22 -31.87 -15.44 -4.70
C VAL A 22 -31.89 -16.51 -3.62
N LEU A 23 -32.25 -17.75 -3.99
CA LEU A 23 -32.28 -18.87 -3.05
C LEU A 23 -30.88 -19.11 -2.45
N LEU A 24 -29.83 -19.11 -3.27
CA LEU A 24 -28.45 -19.29 -2.82
C LEU A 24 -28.02 -18.17 -1.88
N VAL A 25 -28.37 -16.92 -2.18
CA VAL A 25 -28.03 -15.77 -1.31
C VAL A 25 -28.77 -15.84 0.02
N VAL A 26 -30.06 -16.22 0.01
CA VAL A 26 -30.87 -16.28 1.23
C VAL A 26 -30.55 -17.48 2.09
N THR A 27 -30.18 -18.60 1.49
CA THR A 27 -29.89 -19.86 2.20
C THR A 27 -28.40 -20.03 2.57
N ASP A 28 -27.50 -19.21 2.02
CA ASP A 28 -26.11 -19.18 2.43
C ASP A 28 -25.98 -18.27 3.68
N PRO A 29 -25.92 -18.85 4.90
CA PRO A 29 -25.78 -18.04 6.11
C PRO A 29 -24.43 -17.35 6.04
N ILE A 30 -24.43 -16.02 6.05
CA ILE A 30 -23.21 -15.23 6.26
C ILE A 30 -22.62 -15.68 7.60
N LYS A 31 -21.72 -16.65 7.56
CA LYS A 31 -20.94 -17.01 8.73
C LYS A 31 -20.08 -15.79 9.06
N MET A 32 -20.50 -15.03 10.07
CA MET A 32 -19.64 -14.04 10.66
C MET A 32 -18.37 -14.78 11.09
N ARG A 33 -17.29 -14.57 10.37
CA ARG A 33 -15.99 -15.08 10.81
C ARG A 33 -15.69 -14.40 12.15
N PRO A 34 -15.15 -15.14 13.12
CA PRO A 34 -14.63 -14.50 14.32
C PRO A 34 -13.69 -13.39 13.86
N PRO A 35 -13.58 -12.29 14.61
CA PRO A 35 -12.61 -11.24 14.31
C PRO A 35 -11.28 -11.95 14.02
N ILE A 36 -10.72 -11.69 12.84
CA ILE A 36 -9.39 -12.22 12.51
C ILE A 36 -8.51 -11.61 13.60
N GLU A 37 -7.91 -12.47 14.43
CA GLU A 37 -6.83 -12.02 15.30
C GLU A 37 -5.88 -11.21 14.42
N SER A 38 -5.62 -9.97 14.81
CA SER A 38 -4.73 -9.09 14.05
C SER A 38 -3.46 -9.89 13.77
N LEU A 39 -3.05 -9.98 12.51
CA LEU A 39 -1.76 -10.58 12.17
C LEU A 39 -0.71 -9.92 13.07
N ASP A 40 -0.10 -10.71 13.92
CA ASP A 40 1.06 -10.28 14.69
C ASP A 40 2.22 -10.15 13.70
N PHE A 41 2.39 -8.95 13.16
CA PHE A 41 3.43 -8.66 12.19
C PHE A 41 4.83 -8.82 12.81
N ASP A 42 4.97 -8.60 14.10
CA ASP A 42 6.24 -8.74 14.81
C ASP A 42 6.65 -10.21 14.85
N ALA A 43 5.71 -11.10 15.17
CA ALA A 43 5.92 -12.53 15.09
C ALA A 43 6.15 -13.03 13.65
N ALA A 44 5.39 -12.50 12.69
CA ALA A 44 5.49 -12.90 11.29
C ALA A 44 6.82 -12.47 10.63
N LEU A 45 7.36 -11.32 11.02
CA LEU A 45 8.64 -10.82 10.50
C LEU A 45 9.85 -11.47 11.18
N GLY A 46 9.68 -12.04 12.39
CA GLY A 46 10.78 -12.60 13.17
C GLY A 46 11.94 -11.62 13.38
N GLN A 47 11.65 -10.31 13.28
CA GLN A 47 12.65 -9.25 13.34
C GLN A 47 12.77 -8.74 14.77
N ASP A 48 13.99 -8.44 15.16
CA ASP A 48 14.26 -7.67 16.37
C ASP A 48 13.89 -6.21 16.11
N LEU A 49 12.71 -5.80 16.55
CA LEU A 49 12.22 -4.43 16.45
C LEU A 49 12.76 -3.51 17.55
N ASN A 50 13.63 -4.02 18.42
CA ASN A 50 14.38 -3.17 19.32
C ASN A 50 15.27 -2.22 18.50
N CYS A 51 15.25 -0.95 18.83
CA CYS A 51 15.99 0.09 18.08
C CYS A 51 15.38 0.51 16.75
N LEU A 52 14.05 0.47 16.61
CA LEU A 52 13.37 1.15 15.51
C LEU A 52 13.65 2.67 15.59
N PRO A 53 14.06 3.31 14.49
CA PRO A 53 14.13 4.76 14.45
C PRO A 53 12.76 5.38 14.74
N GLU A 54 12.77 6.51 15.44
CA GLU A 54 11.55 7.29 15.64
C GLU A 54 10.93 7.67 14.29
N THR A 55 9.61 7.69 14.25
CA THR A 55 8.87 8.16 13.10
C THR A 55 8.89 9.68 13.04
N GLN A 56 9.20 10.20 11.87
CA GLN A 56 9.03 11.61 11.52
C GLN A 56 7.74 11.77 10.73
N SER A 57 7.05 12.88 10.94
CA SER A 57 5.87 13.23 10.16
C SER A 57 6.28 14.10 8.98
N VAL A 58 5.94 13.69 7.77
CA VAL A 58 6.20 14.46 6.55
C VAL A 58 4.85 14.86 5.94
N MET A 59 4.68 16.18 5.76
CA MET A 59 3.45 16.74 5.20
C MET A 59 3.44 16.61 3.68
N MET A 60 2.35 16.08 3.16
CA MET A 60 2.10 15.95 1.73
C MET A 60 1.32 17.17 1.20
N ARG A 61 1.29 17.36 -0.12
CA ARG A 61 0.61 18.49 -0.79
C ARG A 61 -0.90 18.55 -0.54
N ASP A 62 -1.52 17.44 -0.24
CA ASP A 62 -2.94 17.32 0.07
C ASP A 62 -3.30 17.71 1.52
N GLY A 63 -2.28 18.05 2.34
CA GLY A 63 -2.44 18.39 3.75
C GLY A 63 -2.45 17.19 4.69
N ASN A 64 -2.36 15.96 4.18
CA ASN A 64 -2.17 14.78 4.99
C ASN A 64 -0.69 14.61 5.36
N ALA A 65 -0.42 13.97 6.48
CA ALA A 65 0.93 13.65 6.89
C ALA A 65 1.15 12.14 6.86
N ILE A 66 2.28 11.71 6.33
CA ILE A 66 2.71 10.32 6.38
C ILE A 66 3.84 10.13 7.40
N ALA A 67 3.87 8.97 8.04
CA ALA A 67 4.93 8.59 8.96
C ALA A 67 6.12 8.05 8.15
N VAL A 68 7.32 8.49 8.52
CA VAL A 68 8.55 8.15 7.81
C VAL A 68 9.62 7.74 8.82
N ARG A 69 10.30 6.62 8.59
CA ARG A 69 11.50 6.22 9.33
C ARG A 69 12.73 6.45 8.48
N ARG A 70 13.77 7.02 9.08
CA ARG A 70 15.06 7.24 8.42
C ARG A 70 16.15 6.42 9.09
N TYR A 71 16.93 5.74 8.28
CA TYR A 71 18.08 4.93 8.69
C TYR A 71 19.34 5.50 8.05
N GLY A 72 20.39 5.67 8.85
CA GLY A 72 21.61 6.28 8.41
C GLY A 72 21.71 7.76 8.78
N ALA A 73 22.90 8.33 8.64
CA ALA A 73 23.20 9.70 9.05
C ALA A 73 22.90 10.75 7.96
N GLY A 74 22.36 10.32 6.80
CA GLY A 74 22.22 11.22 5.66
C GLY A 74 23.55 11.54 4.96
N GLY A 75 23.49 12.43 3.98
CA GLY A 75 24.65 12.98 3.28
C GLY A 75 24.55 12.82 1.76
N VAL A 76 25.03 13.83 1.01
CA VAL A 76 24.96 13.86 -0.47
C VAL A 76 25.82 12.78 -1.15
N GLU A 77 26.85 12.30 -0.46
CA GLU A 77 27.75 11.26 -0.94
C GLU A 77 27.06 9.89 -1.08
N LYS A 78 26.00 9.68 -0.31
CA LYS A 78 25.23 8.43 -0.34
C LYS A 78 23.92 8.64 -1.10
N PRO A 79 23.48 7.63 -1.87
CA PRO A 79 22.16 7.70 -2.50
C PRO A 79 21.07 7.73 -1.43
N LEU A 80 19.98 8.45 -1.70
CA LEU A 80 18.73 8.31 -0.97
C LEU A 80 18.03 7.05 -1.47
N LEU A 81 17.79 6.09 -0.58
CA LEU A 81 17.07 4.86 -0.87
C LEU A 81 15.69 4.91 -0.22
N ILE A 82 14.65 4.99 -1.04
CA ILE A 82 13.25 4.95 -0.58
C ILE A 82 12.71 3.53 -0.73
N MET A 83 12.20 2.95 0.37
CA MET A 83 11.64 1.61 0.37
C MET A 83 10.12 1.65 0.56
N VAL A 84 9.41 1.15 -0.43
CA VAL A 84 7.94 1.25 -0.56
C VAL A 84 7.30 -0.10 -0.27
N GLN A 85 6.45 -0.16 0.77
CA GLN A 85 5.77 -1.39 1.20
C GLN A 85 4.69 -1.82 0.20
N GLY A 86 4.28 -3.09 0.36
CA GLY A 86 3.12 -3.64 -0.33
C GLY A 86 1.79 -3.28 0.35
N SER A 87 0.68 -3.60 -0.31
CA SER A 87 -0.67 -3.38 0.23
C SER A 87 -0.88 -4.13 1.54
N GLY A 88 -1.58 -3.48 2.46
CA GLY A 88 -1.93 -4.05 3.77
C GLY A 88 -0.79 -4.08 4.78
N TRP A 89 0.41 -3.67 4.40
CA TRP A 89 1.59 -3.63 5.26
C TRP A 89 1.96 -2.20 5.69
N HIS A 90 3.11 -2.09 6.34
CA HIS A 90 3.72 -0.84 6.78
C HIS A 90 5.25 -0.91 6.61
N GLY A 91 5.91 0.23 6.70
CA GLY A 91 7.36 0.34 6.45
C GLY A 91 8.23 -0.53 7.35
N MET A 92 7.76 -0.95 8.53
CA MET A 92 8.54 -1.79 9.45
C MET A 92 8.98 -3.13 8.82
N GLN A 93 8.30 -3.64 7.78
CA GLN A 93 8.74 -4.82 7.03
C GLN A 93 10.18 -4.70 6.52
N PHE A 94 10.66 -3.48 6.31
CA PHE A 94 12.00 -3.21 5.80
C PHE A 94 13.03 -2.96 6.90
N HIS A 95 12.67 -3.02 8.19
CA HIS A 95 13.59 -2.63 9.28
C HIS A 95 14.95 -3.30 9.17
N GLY A 96 15.00 -4.63 9.06
CA GLY A 96 16.25 -5.38 8.97
C GLY A 96 17.08 -5.00 7.74
N LEU A 97 16.42 -4.89 6.57
CA LEU A 97 17.06 -4.51 5.32
C LEU A 97 17.57 -3.06 5.36
N ALA A 98 16.74 -2.14 5.83
CA ALA A 98 17.08 -0.73 5.96
C ALA A 98 18.27 -0.51 6.91
N LYS A 99 18.27 -1.20 8.05
CA LYS A 99 19.38 -1.19 9.01
C LYS A 99 20.67 -1.71 8.38
N GLY A 100 20.60 -2.81 7.61
CA GLY A 100 21.75 -3.38 6.91
C GLY A 100 22.33 -2.46 5.83
N LEU A 101 21.51 -1.64 5.18
CA LEU A 101 21.92 -0.73 4.09
C LEU A 101 22.26 0.69 4.58
N ALA A 102 22.04 1.02 5.84
CA ALA A 102 22.25 2.36 6.39
C ALA A 102 23.72 2.86 6.29
N ALA A 103 24.69 1.94 6.18
CA ALA A 103 26.08 2.30 5.95
C ALA A 103 26.35 2.78 4.52
N GLN A 104 25.61 2.26 3.52
CA GLN A 104 25.80 2.50 2.09
C GLN A 104 24.83 3.53 1.51
N ALA A 105 23.67 3.72 2.13
CA ALA A 105 22.61 4.61 1.65
C ALA A 105 22.01 5.40 2.82
N ASP A 106 21.39 6.53 2.49
CA ASP A 106 20.47 7.22 3.35
C ASP A 106 19.08 6.62 3.09
N VAL A 107 18.62 5.75 4.01
CA VAL A 107 17.43 4.96 3.76
C VAL A 107 16.21 5.63 4.38
N VAL A 108 15.17 5.81 3.59
CA VAL A 108 13.89 6.38 3.99
C VAL A 108 12.78 5.37 3.73
N VAL A 109 12.00 5.09 4.76
CA VAL A 109 10.92 4.11 4.74
C VAL A 109 9.62 4.78 5.16
N PRO A 110 8.77 5.16 4.20
CA PRO A 110 7.45 5.74 4.50
C PRO A 110 6.44 4.66 4.89
N ASP A 111 5.45 5.04 5.67
CA ASP A 111 4.15 4.39 5.71
C ASP A 111 3.25 5.17 4.74
N LEU A 112 2.90 4.59 3.60
CA LEU A 112 2.09 5.26 2.58
C LEU A 112 0.72 5.67 3.12
N CYS A 113 0.06 6.64 2.48
CA CYS A 113 -1.32 7.02 2.80
C CYS A 113 -2.22 5.79 2.95
N GLY A 114 -3.09 5.77 3.95
CA GLY A 114 -3.95 4.63 4.24
C GLY A 114 -3.25 3.39 4.83
N HIS A 115 -1.95 3.43 5.04
CA HIS A 115 -1.13 2.34 5.59
C HIS A 115 -0.48 2.73 6.92
N GLY A 116 0.34 1.83 7.46
CA GLY A 116 1.00 2.06 8.73
C GLY A 116 0.19 1.59 9.94
N VAL A 117 0.69 1.91 11.13
CA VAL A 117 0.09 1.47 12.40
C VAL A 117 -1.21 2.20 12.69
N THR A 118 -1.26 3.50 12.46
CA THR A 118 -2.42 4.37 12.77
C THR A 118 -2.79 5.27 11.59
N PRO A 119 -3.23 4.73 10.44
CA PRO A 119 -3.66 5.56 9.34
C PRO A 119 -4.99 6.25 9.66
N LEU A 120 -5.19 7.47 9.16
CA LEU A 120 -6.48 8.18 9.28
C LEU A 120 -7.64 7.35 8.69
N ARG A 121 -7.42 6.78 7.51
CA ARG A 121 -8.34 5.85 6.84
C ARG A 121 -7.54 4.69 6.28
N ARG A 122 -7.82 3.48 6.77
CA ARG A 122 -7.06 2.29 6.36
C ARG A 122 -7.43 1.83 4.96
N GLY A 123 -6.41 1.69 4.11
CA GLY A 123 -6.54 1.15 2.76
C GLY A 123 -7.25 2.07 1.78
N ASP A 124 -7.40 3.36 2.12
CA ASP A 124 -8.12 4.33 1.32
C ASP A 124 -7.21 5.47 0.83
N ILE A 125 -7.56 6.05 -0.31
CA ILE A 125 -6.92 7.21 -0.92
C ILE A 125 -7.99 8.23 -1.32
N ASP A 126 -7.63 9.50 -1.37
CA ASP A 126 -8.56 10.58 -1.69
C ASP A 126 -8.75 10.77 -3.21
N TYR A 127 -7.72 10.45 -4.00
CA TYR A 127 -7.75 10.62 -5.45
C TYR A 127 -6.75 9.68 -6.15
N ILE A 128 -6.98 9.46 -7.45
CA ILE A 128 -6.10 8.65 -8.30
C ILE A 128 -4.73 9.34 -8.40
N ASN A 129 -3.64 8.56 -8.32
CA ASN A 129 -2.23 9.00 -8.32
C ASN A 129 -1.77 9.65 -7.00
N GLN A 130 -2.55 9.59 -5.91
CA GLN A 130 -2.12 10.13 -4.61
C GLN A 130 -0.80 9.52 -4.14
N PHE A 131 -0.60 8.23 -4.33
CA PHE A 131 0.66 7.59 -3.93
C PHE A 131 1.88 8.10 -4.71
N GLU A 132 1.72 8.42 -5.98
CA GLU A 132 2.78 9.01 -6.80
C GLU A 132 3.09 10.43 -6.34
N ASP A 133 2.07 11.20 -6.02
CA ASP A 133 2.21 12.53 -5.47
C ASP A 133 2.90 12.51 -4.10
N ASP A 134 2.52 11.57 -3.24
CA ASP A 134 3.17 11.35 -1.94
C ASP A 134 4.65 11.00 -2.10
N LEU A 135 5.00 10.13 -3.06
CA LEU A 135 6.39 9.81 -3.34
C LEU A 135 7.18 11.02 -3.85
N ALA A 136 6.58 11.85 -4.72
CA ALA A 136 7.20 13.08 -5.21
C ALA A 136 7.46 14.07 -4.06
N ASP A 137 6.48 14.27 -3.18
CA ASP A 137 6.59 15.15 -2.02
C ASP A 137 7.58 14.60 -0.99
N LEU A 138 7.60 13.30 -0.78
CA LEU A 138 8.58 12.62 0.08
C LEU A 138 10.01 12.84 -0.42
N ILE A 139 10.26 12.65 -1.73
CA ILE A 139 11.56 12.90 -2.34
C ILE A 139 11.96 14.36 -2.13
N LYS A 140 11.05 15.30 -2.41
CA LYS A 140 11.30 16.73 -2.23
C LYS A 140 11.63 17.10 -0.77
N ALA A 141 10.99 16.42 0.20
CA ALA A 141 11.20 16.68 1.63
C ALA A 141 12.48 16.02 2.18
N THR A 142 12.93 14.90 1.58
CA THR A 142 14.00 14.08 2.17
C THR A 142 15.29 14.06 1.39
N ALA A 143 15.25 14.27 0.06
CA ALA A 143 16.43 14.31 -0.78
C ALA A 143 17.20 15.62 -0.61
N GLN A 144 18.52 15.52 -0.61
CA GLN A 144 19.40 16.67 -0.69
C GLN A 144 19.65 17.06 -2.17
N ARG A 145 20.06 18.31 -2.38
CA ARG A 145 20.35 18.80 -3.73
C ARG A 145 21.40 17.89 -4.42
N ASN A 146 21.10 17.44 -5.62
CA ASN A 146 21.92 16.53 -6.43
C ASN A 146 22.16 15.12 -5.82
N GLN A 147 21.46 14.75 -4.77
CA GLN A 147 21.52 13.41 -4.24
C GLN A 147 20.84 12.42 -5.22
N LYS A 148 21.51 11.31 -5.52
CA LYS A 148 20.92 10.25 -6.35
C LYS A 148 19.79 9.57 -5.55
N VAL A 149 18.61 9.48 -6.16
CA VAL A 149 17.46 8.78 -5.58
C VAL A 149 17.36 7.38 -6.19
N VAL A 150 17.22 6.39 -5.33
CA VAL A 150 16.98 4.99 -5.68
C VAL A 150 15.71 4.56 -4.96
N MET A 151 14.85 3.79 -5.63
CA MET A 151 13.62 3.29 -5.05
C MET A 151 13.60 1.76 -5.07
N LEU A 152 13.11 1.17 -4.00
CA LEU A 152 12.88 -0.25 -3.86
C LEU A 152 11.42 -0.44 -3.45
N GLY A 153 10.68 -1.27 -4.16
CA GLY A 153 9.28 -1.57 -3.85
C GLY A 153 9.05 -3.07 -3.66
N HIS A 154 8.22 -3.42 -2.69
CA HIS A 154 7.77 -4.80 -2.46
C HIS A 154 6.33 -4.97 -2.94
N SER A 155 6.03 -6.04 -3.68
CA SER A 155 4.67 -6.37 -4.13
C SER A 155 4.01 -5.20 -4.89
N SER A 156 2.85 -4.70 -4.47
CA SER A 156 2.19 -3.52 -5.05
C SER A 156 3.05 -2.26 -4.99
N GLY A 157 3.90 -2.11 -3.95
CA GLY A 157 4.89 -1.03 -3.89
C GLY A 157 5.93 -1.10 -5.01
N GLY A 158 6.26 -2.31 -5.49
CA GLY A 158 7.10 -2.48 -6.68
C GLY A 158 6.41 -1.95 -7.94
N GLY A 159 5.13 -2.24 -8.13
CA GLY A 159 4.32 -1.68 -9.22
C GLY A 159 4.23 -0.15 -9.16
N LEU A 160 4.03 0.41 -7.96
CA LEU A 160 4.00 1.86 -7.73
C LEU A 160 5.35 2.51 -8.10
N VAL A 161 6.47 1.94 -7.68
CA VAL A 161 7.81 2.46 -7.99
C VAL A 161 8.07 2.46 -9.51
N VAL A 162 7.69 1.39 -10.22
CA VAL A 162 7.83 1.32 -11.68
C VAL A 162 6.97 2.38 -12.38
N ARG A 163 5.73 2.54 -11.94
CA ARG A 163 4.80 3.56 -12.48
C ARG A 163 5.33 4.95 -12.22
N PHE A 164 5.73 5.26 -10.99
CA PHE A 164 6.33 6.54 -10.62
C PHE A 164 7.56 6.87 -11.46
N ALA A 165 8.47 5.92 -11.68
CA ALA A 165 9.68 6.14 -12.49
C ALA A 165 9.38 6.34 -13.98
N GLY A 166 8.25 5.82 -14.49
CA GLY A 166 7.82 5.97 -15.88
C GLY A 166 7.06 7.27 -16.16
N GLU A 167 6.56 7.96 -15.15
CA GLU A 167 5.86 9.22 -15.28
C GLU A 167 6.83 10.42 -15.19
N LYS A 168 6.51 11.47 -15.93
CA LYS A 168 7.24 12.75 -15.81
C LYS A 168 6.64 13.53 -14.64
N HIS A 169 7.23 13.39 -13.48
CA HIS A 169 6.89 14.23 -12.32
C HIS A 169 7.61 15.57 -12.49
N CYS A 170 6.88 16.55 -12.98
CA CYS A 170 7.33 17.95 -13.08
C CYS A 170 7.03 18.70 -11.79
#